data_d875e9702cb5f02fde088f9b440766c1
#
_entry.id   d875e9702cb5f02fde088f9b440766c1
#
_cell.length_a   1.000
_cell.length_b   1.000
_cell.length_c   1.000
_cell.angle_alpha   90.00
_cell.angle_beta   90.00
_cell.angle_gamma   90.00
#
_symmetry.space_group_name_H-M   'P 1'
#
loop_
_entity.id
_entity.type
_entity.pdbx_description
1 polymer ?
#
loop_
_entity_poly.entity_id
_entity_poly.type
_entity_poly.pdbx_seq_one_letter_code
_entity_poly.pdbx_strand_id
1 'polypeptide(L)'
;MIDYFDIFSGISGDMTLGAFIDLGVPVEWVEEKLSTLLNGFKIETTIVKKNHIKATDITVNIVEQHELSRNYKDIKILIEKSTLPETVKKHSLTAFKKIALAESHIHDQDIETIHFHEIGGIDSIVDIAGSFLCVDYLKIKKIFASHISLGSGLIDCSHGKIPVPVPATLAILKNTPVKPSDATTEIVTPTGAAIISTLASSFGSMPAMTIKKTGYGSGKKDTGSSLPNLLRIVLGEPATNNTEKSISIQKETIYVVNTNIDDMSPEISGFLMEVLFDKKALDVCYIPVQMKKNRPGMQIEVICKKEDLDNIINTILTETTSIGVRYHECKRDSLVRQNTIAETRFGKLQVKKIVGLDNSVRFIPEYEVAKEVAKKKQIPLKDVYNQILSDANPLDRD
;
A
#
# COMPACT_ATOMS: atom_id res chain seq x y z
N MET A 1 1.85 0.20 -16.65
CA MET A 1 3.21 0.49 -16.13
C MET A 1 3.13 0.67 -14.63
N ILE A 2 4.21 0.42 -13.89
CA ILE A 2 4.39 0.71 -12.48
C ILE A 2 5.63 1.55 -12.30
N ASP A 3 5.64 2.39 -11.26
CA ASP A 3 6.80 3.20 -10.89
C ASP A 3 7.28 2.87 -9.49
N TYR A 4 8.58 3.04 -9.29
CA TYR A 4 9.22 3.03 -8.00
C TYR A 4 9.98 4.33 -7.77
N PHE A 5 9.54 5.08 -6.75
CA PHE A 5 10.21 6.28 -6.28
C PHE A 5 11.28 5.90 -5.26
N ASP A 6 12.53 6.03 -5.64
CA ASP A 6 13.66 5.79 -4.76
C ASP A 6 14.11 7.12 -4.14
N ILE A 7 13.60 7.37 -2.94
CA ILE A 7 13.75 8.61 -2.18
C ILE A 7 14.97 8.49 -1.25
N PHE A 8 16.11 8.15 -1.82
CA PHE A 8 17.33 7.93 -1.04
C PHE A 8 17.95 9.23 -0.48
N SER A 9 17.71 10.36 -1.17
CA SER A 9 18.24 11.68 -0.79
C SER A 9 17.15 12.77 -0.75
N GLY A 10 15.92 12.37 -0.38
CA GLY A 10 14.81 13.29 -0.25
C GLY A 10 13.95 13.42 -1.51
N ILE A 11 12.95 14.32 -1.44
CA ILE A 11 12.00 14.59 -2.51
C ILE A 11 11.44 16.01 -2.39
N SER A 12 11.36 16.72 -3.51
CA SER A 12 10.70 18.01 -3.67
C SER A 12 9.85 18.01 -4.94
N GLY A 13 9.09 19.06 -5.16
CA GLY A 13 8.25 19.19 -6.35
C GLY A 13 9.06 19.25 -7.63
N ASP A 14 10.05 20.15 -7.68
CA ASP A 14 10.97 20.30 -8.82
C ASP A 14 11.77 19.02 -9.11
N MET A 15 12.25 18.31 -8.07
CA MET A 15 12.92 17.01 -8.25
C MET A 15 11.97 15.98 -8.87
N THR A 16 10.71 15.97 -8.47
CA THR A 16 9.72 15.03 -9.00
C THR A 16 9.41 15.31 -10.45
N LEU A 17 9.13 16.57 -10.78
CA LEU A 17 8.88 17.00 -12.16
C LEU A 17 10.10 16.74 -13.04
N GLY A 18 11.31 17.08 -12.56
CA GLY A 18 12.58 16.84 -13.24
C GLY A 18 12.82 15.37 -13.56
N ALA A 19 12.55 14.47 -12.60
CA ALA A 19 12.70 13.04 -12.82
C ALA A 19 11.72 12.50 -13.88
N PHE A 20 10.48 13.00 -13.92
CA PHE A 20 9.51 12.62 -14.96
C PHE A 20 9.90 13.15 -16.35
N ILE A 21 10.46 14.36 -16.42
CA ILE A 21 10.95 14.90 -17.68
C ILE A 21 12.17 14.09 -18.16
N ASP A 22 13.07 13.70 -17.27
CA ASP A 22 14.19 12.80 -17.59
C ASP A 22 13.73 11.40 -18.05
N LEU A 23 12.57 10.93 -17.61
CA LEU A 23 11.91 9.72 -18.13
C LEU A 23 11.39 9.88 -19.56
N GLY A 24 11.33 11.11 -20.07
CA GLY A 24 10.95 11.44 -21.44
C GLY A 24 9.55 12.04 -21.58
N VAL A 25 8.98 12.61 -20.53
CA VAL A 25 7.79 13.47 -20.65
C VAL A 25 8.23 14.80 -21.29
N PRO A 26 7.64 15.23 -22.40
CA PRO A 26 8.03 16.51 -23.04
C PRO A 26 7.64 17.70 -22.16
N VAL A 27 8.60 18.58 -21.90
CA VAL A 27 8.36 19.77 -21.07
C VAL A 27 7.35 20.71 -21.70
N GLU A 28 7.38 20.87 -23.02
CA GLU A 28 6.48 21.72 -23.79
C GLU A 28 5.02 21.24 -23.66
N TRP A 29 4.81 19.92 -23.60
CA TRP A 29 3.48 19.35 -23.37
C TRP A 29 2.99 19.64 -21.96
N VAL A 30 3.87 19.57 -20.95
CA VAL A 30 3.52 19.93 -19.57
C VAL A 30 3.14 21.39 -19.46
N GLU A 31 3.94 22.30 -20.06
CA GLU A 31 3.66 23.74 -20.13
C GLU A 31 2.31 24.03 -20.81
N GLU A 32 2.05 23.43 -21.97
CA GLU A 32 0.79 23.57 -22.69
C GLU A 32 -0.42 23.17 -21.82
N LYS A 33 -0.34 22.05 -21.15
CA LYS A 33 -1.43 21.59 -20.28
C LYS A 33 -1.61 22.49 -19.06
N LEU A 34 -0.52 22.89 -18.42
CA LEU A 34 -0.56 23.79 -17.25
C LEU A 34 -0.96 25.21 -17.61
N SER A 35 -0.78 25.68 -18.86
CA SER A 35 -1.25 27.00 -19.29
C SER A 35 -2.77 27.17 -19.22
N THR A 36 -3.52 26.05 -19.19
CA THR A 36 -4.97 26.08 -18.94
C THR A 36 -5.32 26.31 -17.46
N LEU A 37 -4.36 26.17 -16.57
CA LEU A 37 -4.49 26.37 -15.12
C LEU A 37 -3.89 27.72 -14.71
N LEU A 38 -2.72 28.08 -15.23
CA LEU A 38 -1.95 29.26 -14.87
C LEU A 38 -1.30 29.89 -16.12
N ASN A 39 -1.21 31.22 -16.15
CA ASN A 39 -0.49 31.96 -17.15
C ASN A 39 0.76 32.61 -16.54
N GLY A 40 1.67 33.10 -17.38
CA GLY A 40 2.82 33.91 -16.96
C GLY A 40 3.96 33.11 -16.35
N PHE A 41 4.14 31.84 -16.68
CA PHE A 41 5.29 31.03 -16.28
C PHE A 41 5.91 30.32 -17.48
N LYS A 42 7.16 29.89 -17.31
CA LYS A 42 7.89 29.02 -18.22
C LYS A 42 8.72 28.00 -17.46
N ILE A 43 8.75 26.76 -17.92
CA ILE A 43 9.55 25.70 -17.31
C ILE A 43 10.88 25.59 -18.08
N GLU A 44 11.97 25.91 -17.42
CA GLU A 44 13.31 25.69 -17.98
C GLU A 44 13.89 24.39 -17.43
N THR A 45 14.53 23.64 -18.34
CA THR A 45 15.17 22.37 -17.97
C THR A 45 16.67 22.46 -18.24
N THR A 46 17.47 22.05 -17.28
CA THR A 46 18.94 22.02 -17.42
C THR A 46 19.44 20.63 -17.04
N ILE A 47 20.37 20.11 -17.86
CA ILE A 47 21.04 18.85 -17.52
C ILE A 47 22.21 19.15 -16.61
N VAL A 48 22.18 18.60 -15.40
CA VAL A 48 23.23 18.73 -14.41
C VAL A 48 23.89 17.40 -14.11
N LYS A 49 25.09 17.44 -13.51
CA LYS A 49 25.77 16.24 -13.01
C LYS A 49 26.03 16.39 -11.52
N LYS A 50 25.55 15.46 -10.71
CA LYS A 50 25.85 15.35 -9.28
C LYS A 50 26.48 14.00 -9.01
N ASN A 51 27.68 13.97 -8.42
CA ASN A 51 28.46 12.75 -8.20
C ASN A 51 28.50 11.85 -9.47
N HIS A 52 28.78 12.46 -10.62
CA HIS A 52 28.81 11.81 -11.95
C HIS A 52 27.47 11.26 -12.46
N ILE A 53 26.37 11.40 -11.73
CA ILE A 53 25.03 11.02 -12.19
C ILE A 53 24.42 12.21 -12.93
N LYS A 54 23.98 11.96 -14.18
CA LYS A 54 23.22 12.92 -14.98
C LYS A 54 21.81 13.02 -14.44
N ALA A 55 21.28 14.22 -14.29
CA ALA A 55 19.92 14.48 -13.82
C ALA A 55 19.34 15.73 -14.47
N THR A 56 18.02 15.84 -14.47
CA THR A 56 17.31 17.03 -14.96
C THR A 56 16.99 17.96 -13.78
N ASP A 57 17.44 19.19 -13.88
CA ASP A 57 17.09 20.30 -12.98
C ASP A 57 15.96 21.11 -13.62
N ILE A 58 14.98 21.51 -12.81
CA ILE A 58 13.81 22.29 -13.22
C ILE A 58 13.86 23.66 -12.58
N THR A 59 13.59 24.68 -13.39
CA THR A 59 13.36 26.04 -12.90
C THR A 59 12.07 26.59 -13.49
N VAL A 60 11.15 26.99 -12.63
CA VAL A 60 9.92 27.67 -13.04
C VAL A 60 10.19 29.17 -13.02
N ASN A 61 10.26 29.78 -14.22
CA ASN A 61 10.46 31.22 -14.38
C ASN A 61 9.09 31.90 -14.46
N ILE A 62 8.88 32.90 -13.61
CA ILE A 62 7.68 33.73 -13.60
C ILE A 62 7.93 34.91 -14.55
N VAL A 63 7.15 34.99 -15.64
CA VAL A 63 7.31 36.00 -16.69
C VAL A 63 6.52 37.27 -16.39
N GLU A 64 5.41 37.17 -15.66
CA GLU A 64 4.56 38.29 -15.27
C GLU A 64 4.57 38.48 -13.76
N GLN A 65 4.98 39.67 -13.30
CA GLN A 65 5.07 40.04 -11.87
C GLN A 65 3.69 40.28 -11.26
N HIS A 66 2.85 39.30 -11.19
CA HIS A 66 1.70 39.29 -10.27
C HIS A 66 1.85 38.13 -9.28
N GLU A 67 2.74 38.31 -8.32
CA GLU A 67 2.78 37.45 -7.11
C GLU A 67 1.50 37.66 -6.28
N LEU A 68 0.42 37.06 -6.70
CA LEU A 68 -0.73 36.85 -5.84
C LEU A 68 -0.45 35.62 -4.99
N SER A 69 -0.06 35.81 -3.74
CA SER A 69 -0.11 34.77 -2.74
C SER A 69 -1.55 34.24 -2.69
N ARG A 70 -1.71 32.99 -3.14
CA ARG A 70 -3.03 32.33 -3.22
C ARG A 70 -3.31 31.58 -1.93
N ASN A 71 -4.56 31.66 -1.46
CA ASN A 71 -5.05 30.79 -0.40
C ASN A 71 -5.51 29.42 -0.98
N TYR A 72 -5.82 28.47 -0.10
CA TYR A 72 -6.28 27.15 -0.53
C TYR A 72 -7.54 27.20 -1.39
N LYS A 73 -8.51 28.08 -1.06
CA LYS A 73 -9.75 28.25 -1.82
C LYS A 73 -9.49 28.72 -3.25
N ASP A 74 -8.55 29.65 -3.44
CA ASP A 74 -8.20 30.16 -4.77
C ASP A 74 -7.59 29.05 -5.63
N ILE A 75 -6.66 28.26 -5.07
CA ILE A 75 -6.05 27.13 -5.77
C ILE A 75 -7.09 26.06 -6.11
N LYS A 76 -8.00 25.77 -5.19
CA LYS A 76 -9.09 24.81 -5.42
C LYS A 76 -9.97 25.23 -6.60
N ILE A 77 -10.44 26.48 -6.62
CA ILE A 77 -11.26 27.03 -7.72
C ILE A 77 -10.49 26.98 -9.04
N LEU A 78 -9.21 27.29 -9.02
CA LEU A 78 -8.34 27.29 -10.19
C LEU A 78 -8.21 25.88 -10.79
N ILE A 79 -7.97 24.87 -9.97
CA ILE A 79 -7.87 23.47 -10.40
C ILE A 79 -9.23 22.96 -10.91
N GLU A 80 -10.32 23.22 -10.21
CA GLU A 80 -11.66 22.76 -10.58
C GLU A 80 -12.12 23.33 -11.94
N LYS A 81 -11.80 24.60 -12.23
CA LYS A 81 -12.14 25.27 -13.50
C LYS A 81 -11.22 24.91 -14.66
N SER A 82 -10.07 24.32 -14.40
CA SER A 82 -9.09 23.96 -15.47
C SER A 82 -9.64 22.87 -16.39
N THR A 83 -9.00 22.71 -17.54
CA THR A 83 -9.28 21.59 -18.48
C THR A 83 -8.41 20.37 -18.25
N LEU A 84 -7.75 20.27 -17.08
CA LEU A 84 -6.94 19.12 -16.71
C LEU A 84 -7.77 17.84 -16.61
N PRO A 85 -7.18 16.66 -16.86
CA PRO A 85 -7.85 15.38 -16.64
C PRO A 85 -8.39 15.25 -15.20
N GLU A 86 -9.55 14.62 -15.02
CA GLU A 86 -10.19 14.50 -13.69
C GLU A 86 -9.31 13.77 -12.66
N THR A 87 -8.51 12.82 -13.09
CA THR A 87 -7.52 12.13 -12.24
C THR A 87 -6.47 13.11 -11.72
N VAL A 88 -5.97 13.99 -12.58
CA VAL A 88 -4.97 15.02 -12.24
C VAL A 88 -5.59 16.04 -11.29
N LYS A 89 -6.80 16.54 -11.58
CA LYS A 89 -7.54 17.45 -10.66
C LYS A 89 -7.69 16.84 -9.29
N LYS A 90 -8.16 15.60 -9.20
CA LYS A 90 -8.38 14.89 -7.95
C LYS A 90 -7.08 14.76 -7.13
N HIS A 91 -5.98 14.37 -7.77
CA HIS A 91 -4.69 14.22 -7.08
C HIS A 91 -4.16 15.59 -6.63
N SER A 92 -4.23 16.62 -7.49
CA SER A 92 -3.80 17.98 -7.16
C SER A 92 -4.58 18.52 -5.97
N LEU A 93 -5.90 18.43 -5.98
CA LEU A 93 -6.75 18.85 -4.87
C LEU A 93 -6.44 18.08 -3.58
N THR A 94 -6.15 16.78 -3.68
CA THR A 94 -5.77 15.96 -2.52
C THR A 94 -4.44 16.41 -1.94
N ALA A 95 -3.43 16.68 -2.77
CA ALA A 95 -2.12 17.14 -2.34
C ALA A 95 -2.21 18.54 -1.70
N PHE A 96 -2.87 19.50 -2.33
CA PHE A 96 -3.07 20.84 -1.76
C PHE A 96 -3.89 20.82 -0.48
N LYS A 97 -4.89 19.95 -0.36
CA LYS A 97 -5.64 19.77 0.88
C LYS A 97 -4.76 19.28 2.03
N LYS A 98 -3.85 18.35 1.78
CA LYS A 98 -2.88 17.87 2.80
C LYS A 98 -1.98 19.01 3.28
N ILE A 99 -1.48 19.83 2.36
CA ILE A 99 -0.67 20.99 2.68
C ILE A 99 -1.50 22.00 3.50
N ALA A 100 -2.70 22.34 3.04
CA ALA A 100 -3.57 23.28 3.72
C ALA A 100 -3.95 22.83 5.13
N LEU A 101 -4.22 21.54 5.34
CA LEU A 101 -4.48 20.98 6.66
C LEU A 101 -3.24 21.05 7.58
N ALA A 102 -2.04 20.82 7.04
CA ALA A 102 -0.81 20.93 7.80
C ALA A 102 -0.55 22.36 8.24
N GLU A 103 -0.64 23.32 7.31
CA GLU A 103 -0.46 24.75 7.58
C GLU A 103 -1.54 25.29 8.52
N SER A 104 -2.81 24.94 8.32
CA SER A 104 -3.94 25.29 9.17
C SER A 104 -3.69 24.86 10.63
N HIS A 105 -3.21 23.64 10.82
CA HIS A 105 -2.89 23.12 12.16
C HIS A 105 -1.70 23.84 12.82
N ILE A 106 -0.66 24.17 12.03
CA ILE A 106 0.55 24.83 12.54
C ILE A 106 0.27 26.28 12.93
N HIS A 107 -0.55 26.97 12.16
CA HIS A 107 -0.86 28.40 12.34
C HIS A 107 -2.15 28.67 13.11
N ASP A 108 -2.88 27.62 13.54
CA ASP A 108 -4.18 27.71 14.21
C ASP A 108 -5.17 28.61 13.44
N GLN A 109 -5.26 28.40 12.12
CA GLN A 109 -6.10 29.16 11.21
C GLN A 109 -7.07 28.25 10.47
N ASP A 110 -8.18 28.81 9.98
CA ASP A 110 -9.14 28.08 9.16
C ASP A 110 -8.52 27.66 7.80
N ILE A 111 -8.78 26.43 7.39
CA ILE A 111 -8.24 25.87 6.13
C ILE A 111 -8.62 26.66 4.89
N GLU A 112 -9.81 27.27 4.86
CA GLU A 112 -10.30 28.02 3.69
C GLU A 112 -9.62 29.39 3.56
N THR A 113 -9.09 29.92 4.65
CA THR A 113 -8.47 31.25 4.70
C THR A 113 -6.95 31.22 4.83
N ILE A 114 -6.37 30.05 5.07
CA ILE A 114 -4.92 29.93 5.24
C ILE A 114 -4.17 30.41 3.98
N HIS A 115 -3.27 31.36 4.20
CA HIS A 115 -2.35 31.80 3.15
C HIS A 115 -1.12 30.90 3.13
N PHE A 116 -0.78 30.41 1.97
CA PHE A 116 0.45 29.66 1.78
C PHE A 116 1.64 30.61 1.66
N HIS A 117 2.44 30.73 2.71
CA HIS A 117 3.59 31.66 2.75
C HIS A 117 4.67 31.30 1.72
N GLU A 118 4.92 30.00 1.50
CA GLU A 118 5.95 29.49 0.59
C GLU A 118 5.39 28.60 -0.52
N ILE A 119 4.15 28.07 -0.38
CA ILE A 119 3.59 27.02 -1.24
C ILE A 119 2.46 27.52 -2.15
N GLY A 120 2.02 28.78 -1.98
CA GLY A 120 0.97 29.41 -2.80
C GLY A 120 1.48 30.01 -4.10
N GLY A 121 2.79 29.93 -4.36
CA GLY A 121 3.44 30.42 -5.56
C GLY A 121 3.11 29.58 -6.80
N ILE A 122 3.38 30.16 -7.96
CA ILE A 122 3.20 29.52 -9.26
C ILE A 122 4.06 28.26 -9.37
N ASP A 123 5.28 28.29 -8.85
CA ASP A 123 6.22 27.18 -8.83
C ASP A 123 5.65 25.93 -8.17
N SER A 124 5.08 26.07 -6.98
CA SER A 124 4.49 24.91 -6.27
C SER A 124 3.26 24.34 -6.98
N ILE A 125 2.47 25.18 -7.64
CA ILE A 125 1.31 24.71 -8.41
C ILE A 125 1.78 23.98 -9.67
N VAL A 126 2.80 24.49 -10.35
CA VAL A 126 3.42 23.85 -11.52
C VAL A 126 4.03 22.50 -11.12
N ASP A 127 4.78 22.43 -10.03
CA ASP A 127 5.42 21.24 -9.54
C ASP A 127 4.41 20.13 -9.19
N ILE A 128 3.39 20.49 -8.42
CA ILE A 128 2.38 19.52 -7.97
C ILE A 128 1.51 19.06 -9.14
N ALA A 129 0.87 19.97 -9.86
CA ALA A 129 -0.02 19.60 -10.95
C ALA A 129 0.75 19.00 -12.13
N GLY A 130 1.96 19.51 -12.42
CA GLY A 130 2.85 18.97 -13.43
C GLY A 130 3.29 17.54 -13.14
N SER A 131 3.63 17.23 -11.90
CA SER A 131 3.98 15.86 -11.50
C SER A 131 2.80 14.89 -11.72
N PHE A 132 1.58 15.27 -11.38
CA PHE A 132 0.40 14.43 -11.64
C PHE A 132 0.05 14.32 -13.13
N LEU A 133 0.28 15.37 -13.90
CA LEU A 133 0.18 15.29 -15.37
C LEU A 133 1.17 14.30 -15.97
N CYS A 134 2.41 14.26 -15.49
CA CYS A 134 3.41 13.31 -15.94
C CYS A 134 2.99 11.85 -15.63
N VAL A 135 2.42 11.59 -14.45
CA VAL A 135 1.86 10.28 -14.10
C VAL A 135 0.75 9.87 -15.07
N ASP A 136 -0.15 10.80 -15.41
CA ASP A 136 -1.22 10.56 -16.38
C ASP A 136 -0.68 10.32 -17.80
N TYR A 137 0.29 11.14 -18.25
CA TYR A 137 0.96 10.99 -19.55
C TYR A 137 1.60 9.61 -19.72
N LEU A 138 2.34 9.14 -18.71
CA LEU A 138 3.02 7.84 -18.71
C LEU A 138 2.07 6.66 -18.44
N LYS A 139 0.78 6.94 -18.17
CA LYS A 139 -0.26 5.93 -17.87
C LYS A 139 0.17 4.97 -16.76
N ILE A 140 0.74 5.54 -15.69
CA ILE A 140 1.20 4.78 -14.55
C ILE A 140 -0.01 4.31 -13.75
N LYS A 141 -0.11 3.00 -13.50
CA LYS A 141 -1.25 2.40 -12.80
C LYS A 141 -1.03 2.24 -11.31
N LYS A 142 0.21 2.09 -10.89
CA LYS A 142 0.56 1.87 -9.50
C LYS A 142 1.95 2.42 -9.21
N ILE A 143 2.06 3.12 -8.09
CA ILE A 143 3.30 3.76 -7.66
C ILE A 143 3.70 3.17 -6.31
N PHE A 144 4.96 2.77 -6.23
CA PHE A 144 5.64 2.31 -5.02
C PHE A 144 6.71 3.32 -4.65
N ALA A 145 7.04 3.43 -3.37
CA ALA A 145 8.12 4.32 -2.93
C ALA A 145 8.99 3.63 -1.88
N SER A 146 10.27 4.01 -1.81
CA SER A 146 11.12 3.66 -0.69
C SER A 146 10.63 4.34 0.61
N HIS A 147 11.13 3.92 1.76
CA HIS A 147 11.00 4.73 2.96
C HIS A 147 11.62 6.11 2.71
N ILE A 148 10.96 7.17 3.18
CA ILE A 148 11.34 8.55 2.91
C ILE A 148 12.52 8.93 3.80
N SER A 149 13.66 9.30 3.19
CA SER A 149 14.84 9.77 3.91
C SER A 149 14.60 11.20 4.40
N LEU A 150 14.74 11.45 5.70
CA LEU A 150 14.58 12.77 6.32
C LEU A 150 15.92 13.33 6.76
N GLY A 151 16.15 14.61 6.48
CA GLY A 151 17.30 15.36 6.97
C GLY A 151 17.13 15.79 8.43
N SER A 152 18.13 16.47 8.95
CA SER A 152 18.18 17.03 10.30
C SER A 152 18.78 18.44 10.30
N GLY A 153 18.80 19.12 11.45
CA GLY A 153 19.38 20.44 11.59
C GLY A 153 18.35 21.56 11.69
N LEU A 154 18.74 22.75 11.28
CA LEU A 154 17.94 23.97 11.32
C LEU A 154 18.01 24.67 9.95
N ILE A 155 16.90 25.26 9.54
CA ILE A 155 16.83 26.12 8.36
C ILE A 155 16.28 27.50 8.72
N ASP A 156 16.69 28.53 7.99
CA ASP A 156 16.12 29.86 8.07
C ASP A 156 14.93 29.96 7.10
N CYS A 157 13.79 30.41 7.61
CA CYS A 157 12.59 30.67 6.83
C CYS A 157 11.94 31.98 7.27
N SER A 158 10.81 32.35 6.67
CA SER A 158 10.04 33.56 7.03
C SER A 158 9.67 33.65 8.52
N HIS A 159 9.59 32.51 9.22
CA HIS A 159 9.28 32.40 10.65
C HIS A 159 10.52 32.29 11.55
N GLY A 160 11.71 32.57 11.02
CA GLY A 160 12.98 32.42 11.73
C GLY A 160 13.59 31.04 11.55
N LYS A 161 14.42 30.61 12.51
CA LYS A 161 15.08 29.28 12.48
C LYS A 161 14.13 28.20 12.97
N ILE A 162 13.86 27.23 12.10
CA ILE A 162 13.02 26.09 12.43
C ILE A 162 13.75 24.75 12.26
N PRO A 163 13.35 23.73 13.02
CA PRO A 163 13.97 22.40 12.91
C PRO A 163 13.61 21.69 11.62
N VAL A 164 14.51 20.88 11.13
CA VAL A 164 14.33 19.96 10.00
C VAL A 164 14.10 18.55 10.53
N PRO A 165 13.09 17.80 10.01
CA PRO A 165 12.12 18.19 8.98
C PRO A 165 11.16 19.29 9.48
N VAL A 166 10.78 20.17 8.56
CA VAL A 166 9.86 21.25 8.91
C VAL A 166 8.49 20.71 9.38
N PRO A 167 7.78 21.43 10.28
CA PRO A 167 6.53 20.94 10.87
C PRO A 167 5.49 20.53 9.83
N ALA A 168 5.35 21.27 8.73
CA ALA A 168 4.42 20.97 7.65
C ALA A 168 4.73 19.62 6.98
N THR A 169 6.01 19.35 6.70
CA THR A 169 6.46 18.05 6.14
C THR A 169 6.09 16.90 7.07
N LEU A 170 6.34 17.01 8.37
CA LEU A 170 5.99 15.96 9.34
C LEU A 170 4.49 15.74 9.45
N ALA A 171 3.71 16.81 9.42
CA ALA A 171 2.24 16.73 9.45
C ALA A 171 1.68 16.00 8.21
N ILE A 172 2.21 16.33 7.02
CA ILE A 172 1.81 15.69 5.76
C ILE A 172 2.22 14.21 5.73
N LEU A 173 3.38 13.85 6.28
CA LEU A 173 3.90 12.48 6.30
C LEU A 173 3.36 11.63 7.46
N LYS A 174 2.39 12.08 8.21
CA LYS A 174 1.76 11.29 9.27
C LYS A 174 1.30 9.93 8.73
N ASN A 175 1.66 8.85 9.43
CA ASN A 175 1.42 7.45 9.02
C ASN A 175 2.20 6.99 7.77
N THR A 176 3.21 7.72 7.34
CA THR A 176 4.10 7.35 6.24
C THR A 176 5.42 6.82 6.80
N PRO A 177 5.96 5.67 6.32
CA PRO A 177 7.25 5.17 6.76
C PRO A 177 8.40 6.09 6.37
N VAL A 178 9.17 6.52 7.37
CA VAL A 178 10.33 7.40 7.20
C VAL A 178 11.59 6.75 7.76
N LYS A 179 12.77 7.23 7.34
CA LYS A 179 14.07 6.83 7.90
C LYS A 179 14.99 8.05 8.02
N PRO A 180 15.95 8.05 8.97
CA PRO A 180 16.93 9.12 9.06
C PRO A 180 17.90 9.09 7.88
N SER A 181 18.51 10.24 7.58
CA SER A 181 19.65 10.40 6.66
C SER A 181 20.76 11.20 7.32
N ASP A 182 21.91 11.27 6.65
CA ASP A 182 23.06 12.09 7.05
C ASP A 182 22.97 13.55 6.57
N ALA A 183 21.89 13.92 5.87
CA ALA A 183 21.67 15.28 5.42
C ALA A 183 21.44 16.24 6.59
N THR A 184 22.13 17.39 6.55
CA THR A 184 22.09 18.43 7.60
C THR A 184 21.17 19.59 7.25
N THR A 185 20.29 19.42 6.27
CA THR A 185 19.29 20.39 5.82
C THR A 185 18.00 19.69 5.39
N GLU A 186 17.01 20.49 5.00
CA GLU A 186 15.76 19.99 4.44
C GLU A 186 15.98 19.34 3.07
N ILE A 187 15.69 18.05 2.99
CA ILE A 187 15.74 17.24 1.75
C ILE A 187 14.34 16.77 1.32
N VAL A 188 13.34 16.95 2.18
CA VAL A 188 11.94 16.64 1.86
C VAL A 188 11.12 17.90 2.10
N THR A 189 10.63 18.49 1.03
CA THR A 189 9.76 19.68 1.11
C THR A 189 8.29 19.29 1.33
N PRO A 190 7.46 20.21 1.83
CA PRO A 190 6.01 19.97 1.94
C PRO A 190 5.36 19.58 0.61
N THR A 191 5.81 20.17 -0.52
CA THR A 191 5.34 19.83 -1.88
C THR A 191 5.69 18.40 -2.26
N GLY A 192 6.95 17.99 -2.06
CA GLY A 192 7.41 16.61 -2.31
C GLY A 192 6.70 15.59 -1.42
N ALA A 193 6.52 15.92 -0.14
CA ALA A 193 5.76 15.10 0.81
C ALA A 193 4.29 14.92 0.37
N ALA A 194 3.64 15.99 -0.08
CA ALA A 194 2.26 15.95 -0.55
C ALA A 194 2.11 15.13 -1.84
N ILE A 195 3.03 15.28 -2.78
CA ILE A 195 3.03 14.48 -4.03
C ILE A 195 3.14 13.00 -3.70
N ILE A 196 4.19 12.58 -2.98
CA ILE A 196 4.44 11.16 -2.79
C ILE A 196 3.41 10.50 -1.86
N SER A 197 2.95 11.19 -0.80
CA SER A 197 1.90 10.66 0.06
C SER A 197 0.54 10.54 -0.64
N THR A 198 0.34 11.26 -1.76
CA THR A 198 -0.87 11.15 -2.58
C THR A 198 -0.76 10.05 -3.62
N LEU A 199 0.43 9.84 -4.19
CA LEU A 199 0.65 8.88 -5.28
C LEU A 199 0.98 7.47 -4.81
N ALA A 200 1.76 7.32 -3.73
CA ALA A 200 2.28 6.02 -3.33
C ALA A 200 1.17 5.09 -2.83
N SER A 201 1.07 3.94 -3.47
CA SER A 201 0.18 2.84 -3.05
C SER A 201 0.76 2.05 -1.88
N SER A 202 2.09 1.99 -1.77
CA SER A 202 2.81 1.38 -0.64
C SER A 202 4.25 1.86 -0.58
N PHE A 203 4.84 1.75 0.62
CA PHE A 203 6.22 2.10 0.91
C PHE A 203 7.04 0.86 1.27
N GLY A 204 8.29 0.77 0.80
CA GLY A 204 9.19 -0.35 1.08
C GLY A 204 10.21 -0.57 -0.03
N SER A 205 10.70 -1.80 -0.17
CA SER A 205 11.64 -2.18 -1.21
C SER A 205 10.99 -2.11 -2.60
N MET A 206 11.84 -1.93 -3.62
CA MET A 206 11.41 -1.96 -5.01
C MET A 206 10.73 -3.31 -5.32
N PRO A 207 9.51 -3.32 -5.87
CA PRO A 207 8.84 -4.56 -6.25
C PRO A 207 9.61 -5.25 -7.40
N ALA A 208 9.39 -6.56 -7.54
CA ALA A 208 9.90 -7.28 -8.69
C ALA A 208 9.30 -6.67 -9.99
N MET A 209 10.16 -6.12 -10.84
CA MET A 209 9.75 -5.44 -12.07
C MET A 209 10.83 -5.55 -13.15
N THR A 210 10.39 -5.52 -14.40
CA THR A 210 11.29 -5.33 -15.54
C THR A 210 11.45 -3.84 -15.79
N ILE A 211 12.64 -3.30 -15.50
CA ILE A 211 12.93 -1.88 -15.68
C ILE A 211 12.91 -1.52 -17.17
N LYS A 212 12.18 -0.49 -17.53
CA LYS A 212 12.09 0.07 -18.89
C LYS A 212 12.87 1.36 -19.03
N LYS A 213 12.74 2.26 -18.04
CA LYS A 213 13.41 3.56 -18.00
C LYS A 213 13.73 3.96 -16.56
N THR A 214 14.70 4.84 -16.41
CA THR A 214 15.02 5.47 -15.12
C THR A 214 15.21 6.96 -15.37
N GLY A 215 14.60 7.79 -14.53
CA GLY A 215 14.72 9.24 -14.56
C GLY A 215 15.27 9.78 -13.24
N TYR A 216 16.08 10.84 -13.32
CA TYR A 216 16.67 11.52 -12.19
C TYR A 216 16.31 13.01 -12.18
N GLY A 217 15.71 13.46 -11.08
CA GLY A 217 15.47 14.89 -10.81
C GLY A 217 16.48 15.44 -9.81
N SER A 218 17.01 16.61 -10.09
CA SER A 218 18.02 17.27 -9.26
C SER A 218 17.39 18.23 -8.25
N GLY A 219 17.77 18.09 -6.99
CA GLY A 219 17.51 19.14 -5.99
C GLY A 219 18.59 20.22 -6.05
N LYS A 220 18.23 21.46 -5.71
CA LYS A 220 19.13 22.64 -5.86
C LYS A 220 20.08 22.82 -4.69
N LYS A 221 19.67 22.43 -3.47
CA LYS A 221 20.42 22.66 -2.23
C LYS A 221 21.63 21.70 -2.10
N ASP A 222 22.71 22.18 -1.52
CA ASP A 222 23.72 21.31 -0.93
C ASP A 222 23.14 20.74 0.37
N THR A 223 23.17 19.42 0.50
CA THR A 223 22.57 18.70 1.64
C THR A 223 23.55 18.42 2.75
N GLY A 224 24.85 18.65 2.55
CA GLY A 224 25.91 18.23 3.47
C GLY A 224 26.06 16.70 3.59
N SER A 225 25.30 15.95 2.78
CA SER A 225 25.36 14.49 2.73
C SER A 225 26.42 13.99 1.75
N SER A 226 26.94 12.79 1.98
CA SER A 226 27.78 12.07 1.01
C SER A 226 27.00 11.64 -0.23
N LEU A 227 25.67 11.54 -0.15
CA LEU A 227 24.80 11.20 -1.25
C LEU A 227 24.43 12.43 -2.09
N PRO A 228 24.34 12.31 -3.42
CA PRO A 228 23.91 13.41 -4.28
C PRO A 228 22.46 13.75 -4.02
N ASN A 229 22.11 15.02 -3.98
CA ASN A 229 20.73 15.49 -3.87
C ASN A 229 19.95 15.21 -5.16
N LEU A 230 19.45 13.98 -5.28
CA LEU A 230 18.74 13.46 -6.45
C LEU A 230 17.54 12.61 -6.00
N LEU A 231 16.45 12.72 -6.75
CA LEU A 231 15.35 11.77 -6.73
C LEU A 231 15.50 10.84 -7.94
N ARG A 232 15.34 9.54 -7.72
CA ARG A 232 15.29 8.54 -8.79
C ARG A 232 13.88 7.97 -8.95
N ILE A 233 13.36 7.96 -10.18
CA ILE A 233 12.11 7.28 -10.52
C ILE A 233 12.45 6.14 -11.49
N VAL A 234 12.02 4.93 -11.16
CA VAL A 234 12.23 3.74 -11.98
C VAL A 234 10.90 3.32 -12.58
N LEU A 235 10.75 3.46 -13.89
CA LEU A 235 9.56 3.07 -14.65
C LEU A 235 9.73 1.66 -15.19
N GLY A 236 8.74 0.81 -15.01
CA GLY A 236 8.79 -0.55 -15.54
C GLY A 236 7.44 -1.25 -15.61
N GLU A 237 7.51 -2.49 -15.93
CA GLU A 237 6.39 -3.41 -15.90
C GLU A 237 6.55 -4.35 -14.73
N PRO A 238 5.44 -4.75 -14.05
CA PRO A 238 5.55 -5.83 -13.07
C PRO A 238 6.32 -6.97 -13.73
N ALA A 239 7.31 -7.53 -13.04
CA ALA A 239 7.94 -8.73 -13.54
C ALA A 239 6.82 -9.75 -13.72
N THR A 240 6.37 -9.91 -14.95
CA THR A 240 5.64 -11.11 -15.30
C THR A 240 6.68 -12.20 -15.16
N ASN A 241 6.52 -13.04 -14.15
CA ASN A 241 7.25 -14.31 -14.09
C ASN A 241 6.87 -15.10 -15.34
N ASN A 242 7.51 -14.80 -16.47
CA ASN A 242 7.40 -15.55 -17.72
C ASN A 242 8.21 -16.86 -17.64
N THR A 243 8.51 -17.34 -16.45
CA THR A 243 9.03 -18.66 -16.18
C THR A 243 8.43 -19.20 -14.89
N GLU A 244 7.12 -19.28 -14.91
CA GLU A 244 6.30 -20.25 -14.21
C GLU A 244 4.88 -19.81 -14.51
N LYS A 245 4.10 -20.63 -15.19
CA LYS A 245 2.64 -20.59 -15.12
C LYS A 245 2.35 -20.36 -13.65
N SER A 246 1.74 -19.23 -13.30
CA SER A 246 1.58 -18.80 -11.91
C SER A 246 0.92 -19.93 -11.13
N ILE A 247 1.76 -20.72 -10.47
CA ILE A 247 1.30 -21.63 -9.43
C ILE A 247 0.58 -20.75 -8.44
N SER A 248 -0.72 -20.92 -8.35
CA SER A 248 -1.58 -20.09 -7.52
C SER A 248 -1.40 -20.43 -6.05
N ILE A 249 -0.20 -20.16 -5.52
CA ILE A 249 0.08 -20.24 -4.08
C ILE A 249 -0.21 -18.90 -3.44
N GLN A 250 -1.15 -18.91 -2.54
CA GLN A 250 -1.41 -17.78 -1.64
C GLN A 250 -0.43 -17.88 -0.46
N LYS A 251 0.43 -16.87 -0.33
CA LYS A 251 1.37 -16.75 0.80
C LYS A 251 0.77 -15.83 1.83
N GLU A 252 0.71 -16.30 3.05
CA GLU A 252 0.17 -15.53 4.17
C GLU A 252 0.97 -15.77 5.46
N THR A 253 0.86 -14.84 6.37
CA THR A 253 1.40 -14.97 7.72
C THR A 253 0.24 -15.25 8.67
N ILE A 254 0.35 -16.32 9.44
CA ILE A 254 -0.62 -16.77 10.44
C ILE A 254 0.05 -16.90 11.80
N TYR A 255 -0.75 -17.07 12.84
CA TYR A 255 -0.30 -17.38 14.18
C TYR A 255 -0.80 -18.75 14.62
N VAL A 256 0.11 -19.53 15.20
CA VAL A 256 -0.22 -20.82 15.81
C VAL A 256 -0.20 -20.63 17.33
N VAL A 257 -1.33 -20.84 17.97
CA VAL A 257 -1.54 -20.69 19.43
C VAL A 257 -1.69 -22.06 20.03
N ASN A 258 -0.92 -22.37 21.06
CA ASN A 258 -0.91 -23.67 21.71
C ASN A 258 -1.06 -23.56 23.22
N THR A 259 -1.84 -24.47 23.82
CA THR A 259 -1.85 -24.73 25.25
C THR A 259 -2.02 -26.22 25.56
N ASN A 260 -1.53 -26.68 26.71
CA ASN A 260 -1.67 -28.08 27.15
C ASN A 260 -2.52 -28.10 28.43
N ILE A 261 -3.49 -29.00 28.50
CA ILE A 261 -4.46 -29.09 29.59
C ILE A 261 -4.58 -30.55 30.02
N ASP A 262 -4.53 -30.83 31.35
CA ASP A 262 -4.65 -32.17 31.92
C ASP A 262 -5.82 -32.29 32.94
N ASP A 263 -6.63 -31.23 33.09
CA ASP A 263 -7.67 -31.13 34.10
C ASP A 263 -9.01 -30.56 33.61
N MET A 264 -9.26 -30.60 32.29
CA MET A 264 -10.49 -30.09 31.68
C MET A 264 -11.41 -31.20 31.22
N SER A 265 -12.73 -31.02 31.42
CA SER A 265 -13.76 -31.94 30.92
C SER A 265 -13.77 -31.97 29.37
N PRO A 266 -13.93 -33.15 28.75
CA PRO A 266 -14.11 -33.25 27.31
C PRO A 266 -15.31 -32.47 26.75
N GLU A 267 -16.34 -32.26 27.54
CA GLU A 267 -17.52 -31.46 27.15
C GLU A 267 -17.15 -30.00 26.89
N ILE A 268 -16.26 -29.44 27.71
CA ILE A 268 -15.76 -28.07 27.53
C ILE A 268 -14.97 -27.98 26.21
N SER A 269 -14.24 -29.02 25.82
CA SER A 269 -13.48 -29.03 24.56
C SER A 269 -14.39 -28.92 23.33
N GLY A 270 -15.57 -29.58 23.35
CA GLY A 270 -16.54 -29.45 22.26
C GLY A 270 -17.06 -28.04 22.13
N PHE A 271 -17.48 -27.43 23.24
CA PHE A 271 -17.96 -26.05 23.30
C PHE A 271 -16.88 -25.05 22.88
N LEU A 272 -15.65 -25.22 23.39
CA LEU A 272 -14.52 -24.33 23.06
C LEU A 272 -14.23 -24.30 21.55
N MET A 273 -14.32 -25.45 20.87
CA MET A 273 -14.09 -25.49 19.42
C MET A 273 -15.09 -24.62 18.66
N GLU A 274 -16.36 -24.67 19.01
CA GLU A 274 -17.40 -23.83 18.41
C GLU A 274 -17.12 -22.35 18.65
N VAL A 275 -16.84 -21.98 19.90
CA VAL A 275 -16.54 -20.57 20.28
C VAL A 275 -15.29 -20.04 19.57
N LEU A 276 -14.24 -20.84 19.41
CA LEU A 276 -13.02 -20.44 18.70
C LEU A 276 -13.28 -20.17 17.23
N PHE A 277 -14.09 -20.98 16.55
CA PHE A 277 -14.50 -20.70 15.17
C PHE A 277 -15.36 -19.45 15.04
N ASP A 278 -16.25 -19.19 16.01
CA ASP A 278 -17.01 -17.93 16.06
C ASP A 278 -16.12 -16.70 16.26
N LYS A 279 -14.97 -16.88 16.93
CA LYS A 279 -13.91 -15.87 17.07
C LYS A 279 -12.93 -15.84 15.91
N LYS A 280 -13.29 -16.45 14.77
CA LYS A 280 -12.54 -16.46 13.51
C LYS A 280 -11.24 -17.26 13.53
N ALA A 281 -11.15 -18.29 14.36
CA ALA A 281 -10.09 -19.29 14.18
C ALA A 281 -10.14 -19.84 12.76
N LEU A 282 -8.98 -19.97 12.13
CA LEU A 282 -8.85 -20.57 10.79
C LEU A 282 -8.87 -22.09 10.87
N ASP A 283 -8.37 -22.64 11.98
CA ASP A 283 -8.36 -24.06 12.28
C ASP A 283 -8.20 -24.28 13.78
N VAL A 284 -8.76 -25.37 14.30
CA VAL A 284 -8.67 -25.80 15.69
C VAL A 284 -8.47 -27.30 15.72
N CYS A 285 -7.42 -27.77 16.37
CA CYS A 285 -7.23 -29.20 16.58
C CYS A 285 -6.87 -29.54 18.03
N TYR A 286 -7.24 -30.74 18.44
CA TYR A 286 -6.93 -31.32 19.73
C TYR A 286 -5.98 -32.50 19.54
N ILE A 287 -4.81 -32.44 20.20
CA ILE A 287 -3.74 -33.43 20.07
C ILE A 287 -3.57 -34.11 21.44
N PRO A 288 -3.81 -35.41 21.58
CA PRO A 288 -3.51 -36.14 22.80
C PRO A 288 -2.02 -36.05 23.17
N VAL A 289 -1.74 -35.72 24.43
CA VAL A 289 -0.36 -35.59 24.91
C VAL A 289 -0.20 -36.26 26.29
N GLN A 290 1.02 -36.74 26.55
CA GLN A 290 1.40 -37.19 27.90
C GLN A 290 2.12 -36.03 28.62
N MET A 291 1.58 -35.58 29.74
CA MET A 291 2.12 -34.45 30.49
C MET A 291 2.98 -34.89 31.67
N LYS A 292 3.60 -33.94 32.36
CA LYS A 292 4.37 -34.17 33.60
C LYS A 292 3.54 -34.95 34.62
N LYS A 293 4.22 -35.68 35.52
CA LYS A 293 3.58 -36.56 36.51
C LYS A 293 2.76 -37.69 35.87
N ASN A 294 3.09 -38.06 34.64
CA ASN A 294 2.46 -39.14 33.89
C ASN A 294 0.94 -38.97 33.69
N ARG A 295 0.47 -37.73 33.53
CA ARG A 295 -0.94 -37.44 33.30
C ARG A 295 -1.27 -37.40 31.80
N PRO A 296 -2.35 -38.11 31.39
CA PRO A 296 -2.89 -37.88 30.08
C PRO A 296 -3.46 -36.46 30.00
N GLY A 297 -3.25 -35.80 28.89
CA GLY A 297 -3.76 -34.46 28.64
C GLY A 297 -4.01 -34.21 27.18
N MET A 298 -4.34 -32.98 26.86
CA MET A 298 -4.65 -32.54 25.50
C MET A 298 -3.91 -31.25 25.21
N GLN A 299 -3.26 -31.18 24.05
CA GLN A 299 -2.81 -29.94 23.47
C GLN A 299 -3.92 -29.37 22.60
N ILE A 300 -4.27 -28.13 22.83
CA ILE A 300 -5.12 -27.34 21.96
C ILE A 300 -4.20 -26.55 21.05
N GLU A 301 -4.37 -26.69 19.72
CA GLU A 301 -3.70 -25.90 18.72
C GLU A 301 -4.72 -25.12 17.90
N VAL A 302 -4.54 -23.81 17.80
CA VAL A 302 -5.43 -22.90 17.08
C VAL A 302 -4.62 -22.10 16.07
N ILE A 303 -5.09 -22.07 14.83
CA ILE A 303 -4.54 -21.23 13.78
C ILE A 303 -5.43 -20.00 13.61
N CYS A 304 -4.84 -18.80 13.64
CA CYS A 304 -5.58 -17.55 13.45
C CYS A 304 -4.74 -16.50 12.69
N LYS A 305 -5.41 -15.42 12.30
CA LYS A 305 -4.74 -14.22 11.78
C LYS A 305 -4.25 -13.36 12.92
N LYS A 306 -3.31 -12.44 12.63
CA LYS A 306 -2.78 -11.49 13.61
C LYS A 306 -3.87 -10.65 14.27
N GLU A 307 -4.85 -10.22 13.48
CA GLU A 307 -5.95 -9.37 13.94
C GLU A 307 -6.90 -10.05 14.95
N ASP A 308 -6.94 -11.39 14.94
CA ASP A 308 -7.81 -12.19 15.81
C ASP A 308 -7.04 -12.81 17.00
N LEU A 309 -5.71 -12.68 17.05
CA LEU A 309 -4.82 -13.35 18.00
C LEU A 309 -5.21 -13.09 19.46
N ASP A 310 -5.40 -11.83 19.83
CA ASP A 310 -5.72 -11.46 21.21
C ASP A 310 -7.09 -12.01 21.65
N ASN A 311 -8.07 -12.03 20.73
CA ASN A 311 -9.38 -12.59 20.97
C ASN A 311 -9.31 -14.12 21.20
N ILE A 312 -8.52 -14.82 20.40
CA ILE A 312 -8.29 -16.27 20.52
C ILE A 312 -7.60 -16.60 21.86
N ILE A 313 -6.54 -15.86 22.22
CA ILE A 313 -5.84 -16.03 23.50
C ILE A 313 -6.80 -15.83 24.68
N ASN A 314 -7.56 -14.73 24.69
CA ASN A 314 -8.51 -14.42 25.73
C ASN A 314 -9.60 -15.51 25.84
N THR A 315 -10.11 -15.99 24.70
CA THR A 315 -11.11 -17.07 24.70
C THR A 315 -10.55 -18.35 25.33
N ILE A 316 -9.35 -18.78 24.96
CA ILE A 316 -8.72 -19.97 25.55
C ILE A 316 -8.56 -19.82 27.07
N LEU A 317 -8.07 -18.69 27.54
CA LEU A 317 -7.82 -18.44 28.97
C LEU A 317 -9.12 -18.28 29.76
N THR A 318 -10.21 -17.86 29.14
CA THR A 318 -11.52 -17.70 29.83
C THR A 318 -12.33 -19.00 29.85
N GLU A 319 -12.32 -19.75 28.76
CA GLU A 319 -13.19 -20.92 28.58
C GLU A 319 -12.52 -22.24 29.00
N THR A 320 -11.25 -22.22 29.44
CA THR A 320 -10.51 -23.42 29.81
C THR A 320 -9.84 -23.29 31.18
N THR A 321 -9.31 -24.39 31.69
CA THR A 321 -8.46 -24.42 32.88
C THR A 321 -7.03 -24.00 32.64
N SER A 322 -6.68 -23.64 31.37
CA SER A 322 -5.34 -23.18 31.00
C SER A 322 -4.98 -21.87 31.70
N ILE A 323 -3.82 -21.82 32.32
CA ILE A 323 -3.25 -20.61 32.94
C ILE A 323 -2.32 -19.83 32.02
N GLY A 324 -2.08 -20.31 30.80
CA GLY A 324 -1.21 -19.64 29.84
C GLY A 324 -1.17 -20.33 28.49
N VAL A 325 -0.92 -19.54 27.47
CA VAL A 325 -0.76 -19.98 26.09
C VAL A 325 0.62 -19.61 25.57
N ARG A 326 1.12 -20.35 24.60
CA ARG A 326 2.29 -20.01 23.81
C ARG A 326 1.87 -19.83 22.37
N TYR A 327 2.46 -18.88 21.66
CA TYR A 327 2.16 -18.67 20.26
C TYR A 327 3.41 -18.24 19.49
N HIS A 328 3.38 -18.46 18.18
CA HIS A 328 4.44 -18.01 17.28
C HIS A 328 3.86 -17.66 15.90
N GLU A 329 4.56 -16.80 15.21
CA GLU A 329 4.27 -16.46 13.83
C GLU A 329 4.72 -17.61 12.92
N CYS A 330 3.88 -17.97 11.95
CA CYS A 330 4.16 -19.00 10.96
C CYS A 330 3.82 -18.51 9.55
N LYS A 331 4.66 -18.85 8.58
CA LYS A 331 4.38 -18.64 7.17
C LYS A 331 3.57 -19.82 6.62
N ARG A 332 2.46 -19.51 5.94
CA ARG A 332 1.59 -20.51 5.32
C ARG A 332 1.53 -20.30 3.82
N ASP A 333 1.86 -21.33 3.06
CA ASP A 333 1.64 -21.40 1.63
C ASP A 333 0.43 -22.30 1.36
N SER A 334 -0.59 -21.78 0.66
CA SER A 334 -1.83 -22.52 0.37
C SER A 334 -2.23 -22.37 -1.09
N LEU A 335 -2.90 -23.37 -1.65
CA LEU A 335 -3.49 -23.24 -2.98
C LEU A 335 -4.62 -22.20 -2.95
N VAL A 336 -4.73 -21.45 -4.04
CA VAL A 336 -5.85 -20.49 -4.19
C VAL A 336 -7.15 -21.27 -4.27
N ARG A 337 -8.08 -20.88 -3.39
CA ARG A 337 -9.43 -21.42 -3.31
C ARG A 337 -10.47 -20.32 -3.46
N GLN A 338 -11.52 -20.58 -4.21
CA GLN A 338 -12.61 -19.64 -4.43
C GLN A 338 -13.94 -20.36 -4.26
N ASN A 339 -14.89 -19.74 -3.56
CA ASN A 339 -16.24 -20.24 -3.50
C ASN A 339 -16.93 -19.96 -4.85
N THR A 340 -17.54 -20.96 -5.43
CA THR A 340 -18.28 -20.88 -6.69
C THR A 340 -19.52 -21.74 -6.66
N ILE A 341 -20.34 -21.66 -7.68
CA ILE A 341 -21.55 -22.47 -7.82
C ILE A 341 -21.31 -23.50 -8.90
N ALA A 342 -21.54 -24.76 -8.58
CA ALA A 342 -21.55 -25.86 -9.55
C ALA A 342 -22.99 -26.32 -9.83
N GLU A 343 -23.29 -26.67 -11.06
CA GLU A 343 -24.52 -27.39 -11.42
C GLU A 343 -24.35 -28.89 -11.16
N THR A 344 -25.20 -29.42 -10.32
CA THR A 344 -25.17 -30.83 -9.93
C THR A 344 -26.56 -31.42 -10.10
N ARG A 345 -26.67 -32.76 -10.04
CA ARG A 345 -27.98 -33.45 -10.03
C ARG A 345 -28.88 -33.04 -8.85
N PHE A 346 -28.34 -32.38 -7.85
CA PHE A 346 -29.08 -31.83 -6.72
C PHE A 346 -29.45 -30.35 -6.90
N GLY A 347 -29.13 -29.77 -8.08
CA GLY A 347 -29.32 -28.36 -8.41
C GLY A 347 -27.99 -27.57 -8.24
N LYS A 348 -28.12 -26.24 -8.20
CA LYS A 348 -26.99 -25.32 -8.02
C LYS A 348 -26.50 -25.34 -6.58
N LEU A 349 -25.29 -25.83 -6.36
CA LEU A 349 -24.69 -25.96 -5.06
C LEU A 349 -23.39 -25.16 -4.94
N GLN A 350 -23.14 -24.63 -3.75
CA GLN A 350 -21.86 -23.99 -3.43
C GLN A 350 -20.75 -25.04 -3.31
N VAL A 351 -19.65 -24.81 -4.02
CA VAL A 351 -18.46 -25.67 -4.01
C VAL A 351 -17.21 -24.80 -3.94
N LYS A 352 -16.12 -25.36 -3.40
CA LYS A 352 -14.78 -24.75 -3.43
C LYS A 352 -14.08 -25.13 -4.74
N LYS A 353 -13.75 -24.12 -5.54
CA LYS A 353 -12.85 -24.26 -6.68
C LYS A 353 -11.41 -24.14 -6.20
N ILE A 354 -10.59 -25.15 -6.45
CA ILE A 354 -9.16 -25.16 -6.12
C ILE A 354 -8.37 -25.28 -7.41
N VAL A 355 -7.34 -24.43 -7.56
CA VAL A 355 -6.40 -24.51 -8.68
C VAL A 355 -5.13 -25.19 -8.19
N GLY A 356 -4.78 -26.33 -8.77
CA GLY A 356 -3.58 -27.09 -8.49
C GLY A 356 -2.31 -26.44 -9.05
N LEU A 357 -1.15 -26.92 -8.62
CA LEU A 357 0.16 -26.42 -9.07
C LEU A 357 0.41 -26.67 -10.56
N ASP A 358 -0.25 -27.66 -11.12
CA ASP A 358 -0.26 -28.02 -12.55
C ASP A 358 -1.33 -27.28 -13.35
N ASN A 359 -2.01 -26.29 -12.75
CA ASN A 359 -3.19 -25.61 -13.26
C ASN A 359 -4.44 -26.50 -13.41
N SER A 360 -4.44 -27.71 -12.91
CA SER A 360 -5.65 -28.50 -12.82
C SER A 360 -6.67 -27.79 -11.94
N VAL A 361 -7.92 -27.84 -12.33
CA VAL A 361 -9.04 -27.29 -11.55
C VAL A 361 -9.83 -28.44 -10.97
N ARG A 362 -10.05 -28.39 -9.66
CA ARG A 362 -10.91 -29.35 -8.97
C ARG A 362 -11.94 -28.60 -8.12
N PHE A 363 -13.10 -29.17 -8.01
CA PHE A 363 -14.18 -28.66 -7.19
C PHE A 363 -14.40 -29.60 -6.00
N ILE A 364 -14.55 -29.01 -4.80
CA ILE A 364 -14.78 -29.78 -3.56
C ILE A 364 -16.08 -29.29 -2.96
N PRO A 365 -17.01 -30.19 -2.59
CA PRO A 365 -18.25 -29.82 -1.92
C PRO A 365 -17.98 -29.13 -0.56
N GLU A 366 -18.77 -28.11 -0.24
CA GLU A 366 -18.82 -27.58 1.12
C GLU A 366 -19.56 -28.56 2.04
N TYR A 367 -18.99 -28.84 3.22
CA TYR A 367 -19.54 -29.81 4.16
C TYR A 367 -21.00 -29.51 4.53
N GLU A 368 -21.31 -28.29 4.95
CA GLU A 368 -22.66 -27.96 5.36
C GLU A 368 -23.68 -28.08 4.22
N VAL A 369 -23.28 -27.70 3.00
CA VAL A 369 -24.11 -27.86 1.80
C VAL A 369 -24.39 -29.34 1.53
N ALA A 370 -23.35 -30.17 1.55
CA ALA A 370 -23.49 -31.62 1.32
C ALA A 370 -24.36 -32.27 2.43
N LYS A 371 -24.19 -31.87 3.69
CA LYS A 371 -24.95 -32.33 4.85
C LYS A 371 -26.43 -31.98 4.74
N GLU A 372 -26.76 -30.77 4.29
CA GLU A 372 -28.16 -30.36 4.05
C GLU A 372 -28.80 -31.21 2.95
N VAL A 373 -28.09 -31.43 1.83
CA VAL A 373 -28.55 -32.29 0.76
C VAL A 373 -28.79 -33.71 1.24
N ALA A 374 -27.84 -34.28 2.02
CA ALA A 374 -27.94 -35.62 2.58
C ALA A 374 -29.19 -35.77 3.45
N LYS A 375 -29.44 -34.82 4.37
CA LYS A 375 -30.63 -34.78 5.23
C LYS A 375 -31.93 -34.65 4.41
N LYS A 376 -31.97 -33.70 3.46
CA LYS A 376 -33.17 -33.42 2.63
C LYS A 376 -33.55 -34.57 1.71
N LYS A 377 -32.55 -35.25 1.16
CA LYS A 377 -32.73 -36.34 0.20
C LYS A 377 -32.72 -37.73 0.85
N GLN A 378 -32.39 -37.82 2.14
CA GLN A 378 -32.22 -39.09 2.89
C GLN A 378 -31.19 -40.05 2.22
N ILE A 379 -30.11 -39.47 1.72
CA ILE A 379 -29.01 -40.18 1.06
C ILE A 379 -27.79 -40.14 1.99
N PRO A 380 -26.99 -41.20 2.12
CA PRO A 380 -25.77 -41.19 2.90
C PRO A 380 -24.82 -40.04 2.46
N LEU A 381 -24.25 -39.31 3.43
CA LEU A 381 -23.41 -38.14 3.17
C LEU A 381 -22.25 -38.46 2.21
N LYS A 382 -21.63 -39.63 2.35
CA LYS A 382 -20.55 -40.12 1.46
C LYS A 382 -20.98 -40.19 -0.01
N ASP A 383 -22.23 -40.60 -0.25
CA ASP A 383 -22.76 -40.76 -1.62
C ASP A 383 -23.10 -39.37 -2.22
N VAL A 384 -23.59 -38.44 -1.40
CA VAL A 384 -23.78 -37.04 -1.79
C VAL A 384 -22.45 -36.42 -2.19
N TYR A 385 -21.38 -36.61 -1.40
CA TYR A 385 -20.05 -36.12 -1.73
C TYR A 385 -19.56 -36.65 -3.07
N ASN A 386 -19.60 -37.97 -3.28
CA ASN A 386 -19.19 -38.62 -4.51
C ASN A 386 -19.98 -38.10 -5.73
N GLN A 387 -21.27 -37.89 -5.58
CA GLN A 387 -22.12 -37.43 -6.64
C GLN A 387 -21.82 -35.97 -6.99
N ILE A 388 -21.66 -35.08 -5.99
CA ILE A 388 -21.28 -33.66 -6.22
C ILE A 388 -19.88 -33.59 -6.88
N LEU A 389 -18.91 -34.40 -6.41
CA LEU A 389 -17.56 -34.47 -7.00
C LEU A 389 -17.62 -34.90 -8.47
N SER A 390 -18.40 -35.94 -8.81
CA SER A 390 -18.56 -36.41 -10.17
C SER A 390 -19.23 -35.38 -11.08
N ASP A 391 -20.24 -34.66 -10.58
CA ASP A 391 -20.97 -33.67 -11.36
C ASP A 391 -20.16 -32.39 -11.56
N ALA A 392 -19.42 -31.95 -10.55
CA ALA A 392 -18.64 -30.71 -10.58
C ALA A 392 -17.27 -30.88 -11.29
N ASN A 393 -16.73 -32.10 -11.33
CA ASN A 393 -15.45 -32.44 -12.01
C ASN A 393 -15.74 -33.48 -13.10
N PRO A 394 -16.45 -33.12 -14.18
CA PRO A 394 -16.65 -34.07 -15.26
C PRO A 394 -15.26 -34.47 -15.79
N LEU A 395 -14.94 -35.75 -15.71
CA LEU A 395 -13.81 -36.30 -16.45
C LEU A 395 -14.09 -36.03 -17.93
N ASP A 396 -13.11 -35.49 -18.67
CA ASP A 396 -13.18 -35.41 -20.11
C ASP A 396 -13.57 -36.82 -20.62
N ARG A 397 -14.81 -36.93 -21.06
CA ARG A 397 -15.28 -38.16 -21.70
C ARG A 397 -14.92 -38.01 -23.18
N ASP A 398 -13.69 -38.38 -23.49
CA ASP A 398 -13.34 -38.81 -24.83
C ASP A 398 -13.87 -40.25 -25.07
#